data_06956cd7a021b19cfade4886384dd062
#
_entry.id   06956cd7a021b19cfade4886384dd062
#
_cell.length_a   1.000
_cell.length_b   1.000
_cell.length_c   1.000
_cell.angle_alpha   90.00
_cell.angle_beta   90.00
_cell.angle_gamma   90.00
#
_symmetry.space_group_name_H-M   'P 1'
#
loop_
_entity.id
_entity.type
_entity.pdbx_description
1 polymer ?
#
loop_
_entity_poly.entity_id
_entity_poly.type
_entity_poly.pdbx_seq_one_letter_code
_entity_poly.pdbx_strand_id
1 'polypeptide(L)'
;MANVKISQLTAKGSNLDASDRFAIAQDAGGGTFASKYITGAEIVTKNINTYSSTLNNLVLADANKIIKVDNAAANDLRIPTNASQAFPIGTTIIIIQYGAGQTTVAPTAGVTMHSNGGKNKLSAQYSVATLNKIGTNEWVLSGDITT
;
A
#
# COMPACT_ATOMS: atom_id res chain seq x y z
N MET A 1 27.41 4.09 -26.85
CA MET A 1 27.24 3.01 -25.85
C MET A 1 26.35 1.94 -26.47
N ALA A 2 26.78 0.68 -26.44
CA ALA A 2 25.97 -0.43 -26.97
C ALA A 2 24.73 -0.62 -26.10
N ASN A 3 23.54 -0.64 -26.72
CA ASN A 3 22.30 -1.00 -26.06
C ASN A 3 22.35 -2.50 -25.69
N VAL A 4 22.53 -2.81 -24.42
CA VAL A 4 22.42 -4.19 -23.93
C VAL A 4 20.94 -4.54 -23.90
N LYS A 5 20.52 -5.52 -24.69
CA LYS A 5 19.15 -6.05 -24.67
C LYS A 5 18.91 -6.76 -23.35
N ILE A 6 17.71 -6.61 -22.78
CA ILE A 6 17.29 -7.29 -21.55
C ILE A 6 17.50 -8.82 -21.64
N SER A 7 17.40 -9.39 -22.85
CA SER A 7 17.66 -10.81 -23.14
C SER A 7 19.12 -11.25 -22.95
N GLN A 8 20.06 -10.32 -22.75
CA GLN A 8 21.47 -10.61 -22.54
C GLN A 8 21.88 -10.53 -21.06
N LEU A 9 20.95 -10.25 -20.16
CA LEU A 9 21.20 -10.32 -18.73
C LEU A 9 21.31 -11.79 -18.31
N THR A 10 22.46 -12.16 -17.77
CA THR A 10 22.64 -13.50 -17.16
C THR A 10 21.63 -13.65 -16.04
N ALA A 11 20.87 -14.75 -16.05
CA ALA A 11 19.95 -15.05 -14.97
C ALA A 11 20.71 -15.10 -13.64
N LYS A 12 20.51 -14.12 -12.77
CA LYS A 12 20.96 -14.17 -11.39
C LYS A 12 20.07 -15.19 -10.66
N GLY A 13 20.68 -16.05 -9.84
CA GLY A 13 19.96 -17.06 -9.07
C GLY A 13 18.75 -16.45 -8.33
N SER A 14 17.89 -17.29 -7.82
CA SER A 14 16.50 -17.05 -7.41
C SER A 14 16.23 -15.94 -6.37
N ASN A 15 17.23 -15.25 -5.83
CA ASN A 15 17.03 -14.22 -4.81
C ASN A 15 17.54 -12.86 -5.26
N LEU A 16 16.64 -11.85 -5.24
CA LEU A 16 16.99 -10.44 -5.36
C LEU A 16 17.58 -9.96 -4.05
N ASP A 17 18.74 -9.31 -4.09
CA ASP A 17 19.28 -8.62 -2.92
C ASP A 17 19.08 -7.10 -3.01
N ALA A 18 19.30 -6.41 -1.89
CA ALA A 18 19.05 -4.97 -1.78
C ALA A 18 19.92 -4.12 -2.75
N SER A 19 21.02 -4.68 -3.26
CA SER A 19 21.93 -3.99 -4.20
C SER A 19 21.59 -4.22 -5.67
N ASP A 20 20.67 -5.14 -5.97
CA ASP A 20 20.25 -5.41 -7.34
C ASP A 20 19.57 -4.19 -7.95
N ARG A 21 19.97 -3.82 -9.14
CA ARG A 21 19.45 -2.67 -9.87
C ARG A 21 18.73 -3.11 -11.13
N PHE A 22 17.48 -2.70 -11.27
CA PHE A 22 16.69 -2.90 -12.47
C PHE A 22 16.65 -1.60 -13.27
N ALA A 23 17.14 -1.64 -14.50
CA ALA A 23 17.04 -0.50 -15.40
C ALA A 23 15.58 -0.34 -15.87
N ILE A 24 14.99 0.83 -15.63
CA ILE A 24 13.70 1.21 -16.19
C ILE A 24 13.95 2.35 -17.15
N ALA A 25 13.52 2.19 -18.41
CA ALA A 25 13.45 3.30 -19.34
C ALA A 25 12.19 4.11 -19.03
N GLN A 26 12.35 5.37 -18.65
CA GLN A 26 11.24 6.31 -18.47
C GLN A 26 11.34 7.36 -19.57
N ASP A 27 10.23 7.59 -20.29
CA ASP A 27 10.13 8.72 -21.22
C ASP A 27 10.09 10.02 -20.37
N ALA A 28 11.12 10.84 -20.54
CA ALA A 28 11.24 12.13 -19.84
C ALA A 28 10.52 13.27 -20.58
N GLY A 29 9.75 12.94 -21.65
CA GLY A 29 9.18 13.94 -22.55
C GLY A 29 10.19 14.43 -23.61
N GLY A 30 9.74 14.61 -24.85
CA GLY A 30 10.60 15.08 -25.95
C GLY A 30 11.55 14.03 -26.53
N GLY A 31 11.29 12.74 -26.36
CA GLY A 31 12.05 11.65 -26.97
C GLY A 31 13.40 11.32 -26.29
N THR A 32 13.66 11.86 -25.13
CA THR A 32 14.82 11.52 -24.31
C THR A 32 14.44 10.50 -23.23
N PHE A 33 15.07 9.33 -23.23
CA PHE A 33 14.90 8.33 -22.19
C PHE A 33 15.88 8.57 -21.06
N ALA A 34 15.36 8.89 -19.86
CA ALA A 34 16.18 8.89 -18.66
C ALA A 34 16.26 7.47 -18.10
N SER A 35 17.48 6.95 -17.94
CA SER A 35 17.67 5.67 -17.25
C SER A 35 17.41 5.85 -15.77
N LYS A 36 16.34 5.25 -15.27
CA LYS A 36 16.09 5.08 -13.83
C LYS A 36 16.40 3.65 -13.43
N TYR A 37 16.86 3.49 -12.20
CA TYR A 37 17.10 2.18 -11.59
C TYR A 37 16.19 2.03 -10.38
N ILE A 38 15.56 0.86 -10.25
CA ILE A 38 14.94 0.42 -9.00
C ILE A 38 15.92 -0.54 -8.33
N THR A 39 16.22 -0.33 -7.07
CA THR A 39 17.04 -1.26 -6.28
C THR A 39 16.21 -2.43 -5.77
N GLY A 40 16.84 -3.57 -5.49
CA GLY A 40 16.16 -4.69 -4.83
C GLY A 40 15.50 -4.30 -3.51
N ALA A 41 16.09 -3.37 -2.77
CA ALA A 41 15.51 -2.83 -1.54
C ALA A 41 14.16 -2.12 -1.79
N GLU A 42 14.02 -1.37 -2.87
CA GLU A 42 12.75 -0.70 -3.23
C GLU A 42 11.65 -1.69 -3.63
N ILE A 43 12.04 -2.88 -4.10
CA ILE A 43 11.07 -3.93 -4.49
C ILE A 43 10.62 -4.74 -3.27
N VAL A 44 11.52 -5.05 -2.34
CA VAL A 44 11.25 -5.98 -1.22
C VAL A 44 10.86 -5.29 0.08
N THR A 45 11.20 -3.99 0.26
CA THR A 45 10.82 -3.24 1.46
C THR A 45 9.51 -2.50 1.25
N LYS A 46 8.63 -2.58 2.24
CA LYS A 46 7.40 -1.77 2.25
C LYS A 46 7.69 -0.40 2.86
N ASN A 47 7.41 0.65 2.11
CA ASN A 47 7.49 2.01 2.63
C ASN A 47 6.36 2.26 3.65
N ILE A 48 6.62 3.16 4.61
CA ILE A 48 5.66 3.56 5.64
C ILE A 48 5.13 4.96 5.31
N ASN A 49 3.81 5.09 5.25
CA ASN A 49 3.11 6.37 5.22
C ASN A 49 2.50 6.63 6.59
N THR A 50 2.62 7.86 7.10
CA THR A 50 2.05 8.23 8.41
C THR A 50 0.85 9.15 8.22
N TYR A 51 -0.25 8.81 8.87
CA TYR A 51 -1.46 9.60 8.96
C TYR A 51 -1.69 10.07 10.40
N SER A 52 -1.96 11.36 10.60
CA SER A 52 -2.13 11.96 11.93
C SER A 52 -3.43 12.74 12.09
N SER A 53 -4.27 12.81 11.06
CA SER A 53 -5.57 13.48 11.12
C SER A 53 -6.64 12.59 11.74
N THR A 54 -7.74 13.19 12.21
CA THR A 54 -8.93 12.45 12.66
C THR A 54 -9.71 11.86 11.49
N LEU A 55 -9.55 12.40 10.28
CA LEU A 55 -10.11 11.88 9.05
C LEU A 55 -9.01 11.73 8.01
N ASN A 56 -8.75 10.52 7.59
CA ASN A 56 -7.72 10.17 6.61
C ASN A 56 -8.37 9.39 5.46
N ASN A 57 -7.95 9.68 4.23
CA ASN A 57 -8.39 8.92 3.06
C ASN A 57 -7.19 8.18 2.47
N LEU A 58 -7.35 6.89 2.19
CA LEU A 58 -6.34 6.14 1.44
C LEU A 58 -6.23 6.70 0.02
N VAL A 59 -5.01 6.84 -0.44
CA VAL A 59 -4.67 7.30 -1.80
C VAL A 59 -3.91 6.22 -2.55
N LEU A 60 -3.89 6.28 -3.88
CA LEU A 60 -3.22 5.26 -4.70
C LEU A 60 -1.75 5.05 -4.32
N ALA A 61 -1.09 6.10 -3.83
CA ALA A 61 0.28 6.03 -3.33
C ALA A 61 0.46 5.14 -2.08
N ASP A 62 -0.63 4.70 -1.42
CA ASP A 62 -0.59 3.79 -0.26
C ASP A 62 -0.60 2.31 -0.67
N ALA A 63 -0.77 2.02 -1.96
CA ALA A 63 -0.78 0.65 -2.45
C ALA A 63 0.48 -0.12 -2.01
N ASN A 64 0.26 -1.30 -1.41
CA ASN A 64 1.31 -2.21 -0.93
C ASN A 64 2.25 -1.63 0.14
N LYS A 65 1.83 -0.58 0.84
CA LYS A 65 2.58 0.06 1.93
C LYS A 65 2.08 -0.32 3.32
N ILE A 66 2.83 0.14 4.32
CA ILE A 66 2.42 0.17 5.71
C ILE A 66 1.87 1.57 6.01
N ILE A 67 0.67 1.62 6.53
CA ILE A 67 0.02 2.85 7.00
C ILE A 67 0.15 2.90 8.52
N LYS A 68 0.94 3.84 9.02
CA LYS A 68 1.07 4.15 10.43
C LYS A 68 0.05 5.25 10.77
N VAL A 69 -0.97 4.92 11.53
CA VAL A 69 -1.95 5.91 12.04
C VAL A 69 -1.50 6.38 13.41
N ASP A 70 -1.07 7.63 13.48
CA ASP A 70 -0.47 8.24 14.67
C ASP A 70 -1.32 9.42 15.15
N ASN A 71 -2.43 9.12 15.82
CA ASN A 71 -3.34 10.11 16.36
C ASN A 71 -3.76 9.70 17.78
N ALA A 72 -3.78 10.67 18.71
CA ALA A 72 -4.22 10.44 20.08
C ALA A 72 -5.75 10.42 20.20
N ALA A 73 -6.49 11.02 19.26
CA ALA A 73 -7.93 11.00 19.19
C ALA A 73 -8.44 9.87 18.30
N ALA A 74 -9.66 9.41 18.52
CA ALA A 74 -10.34 8.48 17.62
C ALA A 74 -10.34 9.03 16.18
N ASN A 75 -10.11 8.15 15.22
CA ASN A 75 -9.89 8.56 13.83
C ASN A 75 -10.45 7.54 12.84
N ASP A 76 -10.76 8.04 11.64
CA ASP A 76 -11.22 7.24 10.52
C ASP A 76 -10.15 7.15 9.43
N LEU A 77 -9.88 5.93 8.96
CA LEU A 77 -9.14 5.65 7.75
C LEU A 77 -10.12 5.18 6.67
N ARG A 78 -10.42 6.05 5.71
CA ARG A 78 -11.44 5.80 4.69
C ARG A 78 -10.90 5.07 3.48
N ILE A 79 -11.65 4.06 3.03
CA ILE A 79 -11.40 3.34 1.79
C ILE A 79 -12.18 4.07 0.68
N PRO A 80 -11.48 4.68 -0.31
CA PRO A 80 -12.14 5.39 -1.40
C PRO A 80 -12.76 4.42 -2.42
N THR A 81 -13.68 4.93 -3.25
CA THR A 81 -14.17 4.20 -4.41
C THR A 81 -13.08 4.01 -5.46
N ASN A 82 -13.20 2.98 -6.29
CA ASN A 82 -12.27 2.76 -7.40
C ASN A 82 -12.28 3.90 -8.42
N ALA A 83 -13.40 4.60 -8.57
CA ALA A 83 -13.49 5.79 -9.43
C ALA A 83 -12.65 6.96 -8.91
N SER A 84 -12.50 7.07 -7.58
CA SER A 84 -11.68 8.12 -6.95
C SER A 84 -10.20 7.72 -6.88
N GLN A 85 -9.91 6.47 -6.48
CA GLN A 85 -8.56 5.93 -6.35
C GLN A 85 -8.52 4.48 -6.89
N ALA A 86 -8.04 4.31 -8.12
CA ALA A 86 -8.03 3.04 -8.82
C ALA A 86 -6.92 2.09 -8.33
N PHE A 87 -7.01 1.65 -7.08
CA PHE A 87 -6.09 0.63 -6.57
C PHE A 87 -6.17 -0.65 -7.44
N PRO A 88 -5.06 -1.27 -7.79
CA PRO A 88 -5.07 -2.58 -8.45
C PRO A 88 -5.74 -3.65 -7.57
N ILE A 89 -6.46 -4.60 -8.18
CA ILE A 89 -6.93 -5.81 -7.48
C ILE A 89 -5.68 -6.59 -7.04
N GLY A 90 -5.69 -7.12 -5.81
CA GLY A 90 -4.53 -7.73 -5.17
C GLY A 90 -3.69 -6.75 -4.33
N THR A 91 -4.02 -5.44 -4.32
CA THR A 91 -3.38 -4.48 -3.41
C THR A 91 -3.56 -4.93 -1.97
N THR A 92 -2.45 -4.93 -1.22
CA THR A 92 -2.41 -5.21 0.22
C THR A 92 -1.89 -3.98 0.96
N ILE A 93 -2.63 -3.50 1.94
CA ILE A 93 -2.24 -2.38 2.82
C ILE A 93 -2.19 -2.90 4.26
N ILE A 94 -1.07 -2.70 4.93
CA ILE A 94 -0.93 -3.03 6.35
C ILE A 94 -1.22 -1.75 7.14
N ILE A 95 -2.11 -1.83 8.12
CA ILE A 95 -2.54 -0.69 8.94
C ILE A 95 -2.06 -0.94 10.37
N ILE A 96 -1.36 0.04 10.95
CA ILE A 96 -0.90 0.01 12.34
C ILE A 96 -1.53 1.19 13.08
N GLN A 97 -2.29 0.92 14.13
CA GLN A 97 -2.72 1.94 15.08
C GLN A 97 -1.54 2.27 16.01
N TYR A 98 -0.77 3.28 15.66
CA TYR A 98 0.40 3.68 16.45
C TYR A 98 0.02 4.63 17.59
N GLY A 99 -0.90 5.56 17.34
CA GLY A 99 -1.43 6.48 18.34
C GLY A 99 -2.40 5.82 19.31
N ALA A 100 -2.70 6.49 20.42
CA ALA A 100 -3.64 5.99 21.44
C ALA A 100 -5.11 6.02 20.98
N GLY A 101 -5.45 6.86 20.00
CA GLY A 101 -6.81 6.96 19.46
C GLY A 101 -7.19 5.76 18.61
N GLN A 102 -8.39 5.23 18.86
CA GLN A 102 -8.90 4.08 18.11
C GLN A 102 -9.07 4.43 16.61
N THR A 103 -8.51 3.60 15.75
CA THR A 103 -8.63 3.74 14.30
C THR A 103 -9.79 2.89 13.78
N THR A 104 -10.74 3.53 13.09
CA THR A 104 -11.82 2.88 12.37
C THR A 104 -11.47 2.80 10.88
N VAL A 105 -11.52 1.63 10.28
CA VAL A 105 -11.43 1.46 8.83
C VAL A 105 -12.83 1.58 8.24
N ALA A 106 -13.09 2.66 7.52
CA ALA A 106 -14.43 3.02 7.06
C ALA A 106 -14.54 3.02 5.54
N PRO A 107 -15.30 2.11 4.90
CA PRO A 107 -15.54 2.18 3.49
C PRO A 107 -16.42 3.39 3.15
N THR A 108 -16.09 4.11 2.07
CA THR A 108 -16.97 5.16 1.53
C THR A 108 -18.19 4.54 0.83
N ALA A 109 -19.23 5.33 0.62
CA ALA A 109 -20.44 4.86 -0.10
C ALA A 109 -20.06 4.21 -1.44
N GLY A 110 -20.63 3.03 -1.72
CA GLY A 110 -20.34 2.25 -2.92
C GLY A 110 -19.10 1.34 -2.82
N VAL A 111 -18.43 1.29 -1.66
CA VAL A 111 -17.36 0.32 -1.37
C VAL A 111 -17.87 -0.72 -0.38
N THR A 112 -17.64 -1.99 -0.68
CA THR A 112 -17.92 -3.11 0.22
C THR A 112 -16.64 -3.52 0.94
N MET A 113 -16.68 -3.59 2.27
CA MET A 113 -15.60 -4.13 3.07
C MET A 113 -16.12 -5.33 3.88
N HIS A 114 -15.50 -6.47 3.68
CA HIS A 114 -15.75 -7.69 4.46
C HIS A 114 -14.77 -7.79 5.62
N SER A 115 -15.24 -8.29 6.75
CA SER A 115 -14.41 -8.63 7.89
C SER A 115 -15.07 -9.72 8.72
N ASN A 116 -14.31 -10.44 9.52
CA ASN A 116 -14.86 -11.44 10.41
C ASN A 116 -15.77 -10.78 11.46
N GLY A 117 -17.07 -11.11 11.43
CA GLY A 117 -18.09 -10.55 12.34
C GLY A 117 -18.39 -9.07 12.10
N GLY A 118 -18.11 -8.50 10.93
CA GLY A 118 -18.36 -7.09 10.61
C GLY A 118 -17.48 -6.10 11.36
N LYS A 119 -16.39 -6.57 11.97
CA LYS A 119 -15.45 -5.74 12.73
C LYS A 119 -14.70 -4.77 11.82
N ASN A 120 -14.58 -3.53 12.24
CA ASN A 120 -13.96 -2.49 11.43
C ASN A 120 -13.02 -1.53 12.18
N LYS A 121 -12.77 -1.79 13.48
CA LYS A 121 -11.86 -0.97 14.29
C LYS A 121 -10.63 -1.79 14.68
N LEU A 122 -9.49 -1.15 14.79
CA LEU A 122 -8.32 -1.76 15.41
C LEU A 122 -8.58 -1.90 16.92
N SER A 123 -8.12 -3.00 17.53
CA SER A 123 -8.50 -3.37 18.89
C SER A 123 -7.90 -2.44 19.94
N ALA A 124 -6.65 -2.02 19.78
CA ALA A 124 -5.92 -1.20 20.73
C ALA A 124 -4.73 -0.49 20.06
N GLN A 125 -4.02 0.33 20.81
CA GLN A 125 -2.73 0.87 20.40
C GLN A 125 -1.77 -0.28 20.05
N TYR A 126 -1.05 -0.15 18.97
CA TYR A 126 -0.14 -1.14 18.35
C TYR A 126 -0.82 -2.35 17.71
N SER A 127 -2.15 -2.40 17.64
CA SER A 127 -2.86 -3.37 16.83
C SER A 127 -2.51 -3.22 15.34
N VAL A 128 -2.48 -4.35 14.65
CA VAL A 128 -2.15 -4.43 13.23
C VAL A 128 -3.29 -5.11 12.48
N ALA A 129 -3.73 -4.50 11.39
CA ALA A 129 -4.69 -5.09 10.46
C ALA A 129 -4.15 -5.05 9.03
N THR A 130 -4.69 -5.92 8.19
CA THR A 130 -4.37 -5.99 6.76
C THR A 130 -5.65 -5.77 5.97
N LEU A 131 -5.59 -4.86 5.00
CA LEU A 131 -6.67 -4.52 4.09
C LEU A 131 -6.28 -5.01 2.68
N ASN A 132 -7.04 -5.95 2.13
CA ASN A 132 -6.78 -6.57 0.83
C ASN A 132 -7.88 -6.22 -0.16
N LYS A 133 -7.51 -5.72 -1.34
CA LYS A 133 -8.46 -5.49 -2.44
C LYS A 133 -8.71 -6.75 -3.22
N ILE A 134 -9.96 -7.21 -3.27
CA ILE A 134 -10.37 -8.45 -3.94
C ILE A 134 -11.28 -8.23 -5.16
N GLY A 135 -11.84 -7.04 -5.31
CA GLY A 135 -12.69 -6.65 -6.44
C GLY A 135 -12.63 -5.14 -6.70
N THR A 136 -13.36 -4.65 -7.70
CA THR A 136 -13.33 -3.23 -8.13
C THR A 136 -13.60 -2.26 -6.98
N ASN A 137 -14.67 -2.50 -6.19
CA ASN A 137 -14.98 -1.76 -4.97
C ASN A 137 -15.12 -2.69 -3.77
N GLU A 138 -14.33 -3.75 -3.73
CA GLU A 138 -14.47 -4.82 -2.74
C GLU A 138 -13.15 -5.10 -2.04
N TRP A 139 -13.20 -5.13 -0.70
CA TRP A 139 -12.05 -5.26 0.16
C TRP A 139 -12.31 -6.23 1.31
N VAL A 140 -11.27 -6.83 1.83
CA VAL A 140 -11.29 -7.66 3.03
C VAL A 140 -10.36 -7.06 4.08
N LEU A 141 -10.89 -6.83 5.28
CA LEU A 141 -10.13 -6.42 6.45
C LEU A 141 -9.94 -7.61 7.37
N SER A 142 -8.71 -7.86 7.80
CA SER A 142 -8.35 -8.95 8.72
C SER A 142 -7.23 -8.51 9.66
N GLY A 143 -7.10 -9.17 10.81
CA GLY A 143 -6.06 -8.88 11.78
C GLY A 143 -6.61 -8.68 13.19
N ASP A 144 -5.92 -7.86 13.99
CA ASP A 144 -6.33 -7.53 15.34
C ASP A 144 -7.38 -6.40 15.32
N ILE A 145 -8.64 -6.81 15.13
CA ILE A 145 -9.78 -5.92 14.93
C ILE A 145 -10.95 -6.22 15.87
N THR A 146 -11.70 -5.17 16.20
CA THR A 146 -12.88 -5.19 17.09
C THR A 146 -14.07 -4.47 16.46
N THR A 147 -15.22 -4.47 17.13
CA THR A 147 -16.45 -3.73 16.78
C THR A 147 -16.44 -2.33 17.36
#